data_034ebc1c8a38a7ef561a0752f4c4427a
#
_entry.id   034ebc1c8a38a7ef561a0752f4c4427a
#
_cell.length_a   1.000
_cell.length_b   1.000
_cell.length_c   1.000
_cell.angle_alpha   90.00
_cell.angle_beta   90.00
_cell.angle_gamma   90.00
#
_symmetry.space_group_name_H-M   'P 1'
#
loop_
_entity.id
_entity.type
_entity.pdbx_description
1 polymer ?
#
loop_
_entity_poly.entity_id
_entity_poly.type
_entity_poly.pdbx_seq_one_letter_code
_entity_poly.pdbx_strand_id
1 'polypeptide(L)'
;IRDVLGSRGLGDVYKRQVNGAAGAVTEADVSALPATKGIRLNFTYADGNDYAKIAEVRIAEGEATPEPQPSSNANLADLTVDGKTVDGFSADTTKYAGALAGDAASYPTVEATAADAKATVQVEQASAENNGVATVTVTAEDGTAKTYTVTFGELPQLAELAVEVTKDSYQVGDKFNAADVKVSAIYKVGDTETLRKLIDPTDGDLKFTGFDSATAGTRTITVSYRGVNATFEVTVTATEVTPGPGEQKPGDTNNPGNTAKPGNTATNKPAANGAAPLSNTGAAVAAIAVVVVVLAAAAGALLVIRKRRA
;
A
#
# COMPACT_ATOMS: atom_id res chain seq x y z
N ILE A 1 35.39 -62.24 1.14
CA ILE A 1 35.91 -61.34 0.11
C ILE A 1 36.44 -60.13 0.83
N ARG A 2 37.74 -59.93 0.84
CA ARG A 2 38.36 -58.71 1.43
C ARG A 2 38.82 -57.83 0.27
N ASP A 3 38.26 -56.65 0.19
CA ASP A 3 38.84 -55.58 -0.61
C ASP A 3 40.11 -55.11 0.08
N VAL A 4 41.24 -55.25 -0.57
CA VAL A 4 42.50 -54.73 -0.07
C VAL A 4 42.81 -53.46 -0.85
N LEU A 5 42.50 -52.34 -0.28
CA LEU A 5 43.00 -51.04 -0.69
C LEU A 5 44.43 -50.87 -0.17
N GLY A 6 45.38 -50.92 -1.09
CA GLY A 6 46.78 -50.64 -0.78
C GLY A 6 47.29 -49.52 -1.67
N SER A 7 47.30 -48.27 -1.18
CA SER A 7 47.93 -47.14 -1.80
C SER A 7 49.38 -47.01 -1.36
N ARG A 8 50.34 -47.02 -2.28
CA ARG A 8 51.62 -46.32 -2.17
C ARG A 8 52.20 -46.01 -3.52
N GLY A 9 52.11 -44.76 -3.91
CA GLY A 9 53.05 -44.09 -4.81
C GLY A 9 52.99 -44.52 -6.29
N LEU A 10 52.56 -43.62 -7.14
CA LEU A 10 52.41 -43.66 -8.59
C LEU A 10 51.01 -44.13 -9.07
N GLY A 11 50.08 -43.22 -9.05
CA GLY A 11 48.75 -43.39 -9.69
C GLY A 11 47.85 -44.38 -8.98
N ASP A 12 46.65 -43.95 -8.65
CA ASP A 12 45.63 -44.81 -8.04
C ASP A 12 45.38 -46.02 -8.92
N VAL A 13 45.79 -47.22 -8.43
CA VAL A 13 45.50 -48.51 -9.11
C VAL A 13 44.26 -49.11 -8.42
N TYR A 14 43.16 -49.08 -9.10
CA TYR A 14 41.93 -49.72 -8.65
C TYR A 14 42.02 -51.23 -8.92
N LYS A 15 41.79 -52.04 -7.92
CA LYS A 15 41.79 -53.52 -7.98
C LYS A 15 40.39 -54.04 -7.73
N ARG A 16 39.87 -54.79 -8.67
CA ARG A 16 38.65 -55.58 -8.46
C ARG A 16 38.97 -57.05 -8.64
N GLN A 17 38.55 -57.87 -7.69
CA GLN A 17 38.72 -59.28 -7.73
C GLN A 17 37.36 -59.97 -8.01
N VAL A 18 37.29 -60.83 -8.97
CA VAL A 18 36.14 -61.70 -9.23
C VAL A 18 36.59 -63.18 -9.24
N ASN A 19 35.74 -64.02 -8.68
CA ASN A 19 36.01 -65.47 -8.69
C ASN A 19 35.31 -66.08 -9.90
N GLY A 20 36.11 -66.60 -10.82
CA GLY A 20 35.61 -67.32 -11.98
C GLY A 20 35.43 -68.82 -11.72
N ALA A 21 34.48 -69.50 -12.36
CA ALA A 21 34.27 -70.89 -12.39
C ALA A 21 34.73 -71.50 -13.73
N ALA A 22 35.20 -72.70 -13.74
CA ALA A 22 35.65 -73.37 -14.95
C ALA A 22 34.50 -73.52 -16.00
N GLY A 23 34.72 -73.02 -17.18
CA GLY A 23 33.73 -73.04 -18.27
C GLY A 23 32.63 -71.98 -18.20
N ALA A 24 32.68 -71.06 -17.22
CA ALA A 24 31.70 -70.00 -17.07
C ALA A 24 32.25 -68.63 -17.54
N VAL A 25 31.38 -67.78 -18.04
CA VAL A 25 31.67 -66.34 -18.28
C VAL A 25 31.65 -65.63 -16.95
N THR A 26 32.73 -64.94 -16.64
CA THR A 26 32.83 -64.11 -15.41
C THR A 26 32.87 -62.64 -15.83
N GLU A 27 31.91 -61.86 -15.34
CA GLU A 27 31.85 -60.48 -15.61
C GLU A 27 32.27 -59.65 -14.38
N ALA A 28 33.02 -58.60 -14.63
CA ALA A 28 33.37 -57.61 -13.60
C ALA A 28 32.89 -56.22 -14.05
N ASP A 29 31.96 -55.62 -13.32
CA ASP A 29 31.56 -54.26 -13.54
C ASP A 29 32.66 -53.32 -13.05
N VAL A 30 33.21 -52.52 -13.96
CA VAL A 30 34.28 -51.54 -13.71
C VAL A 30 33.78 -50.10 -13.96
N SER A 31 32.49 -49.89 -14.15
CA SER A 31 31.87 -48.59 -14.45
C SER A 31 32.11 -47.54 -13.38
N ALA A 32 32.26 -47.95 -12.11
CA ALA A 32 32.56 -47.03 -11.00
C ALA A 32 34.05 -46.66 -10.89
N LEU A 33 34.92 -47.18 -11.75
CA LEU A 33 36.33 -46.85 -11.76
C LEU A 33 36.54 -45.58 -12.57
N PRO A 34 37.44 -44.64 -12.09
CA PRO A 34 37.77 -43.49 -12.87
C PRO A 34 38.42 -43.87 -14.21
N ALA A 35 38.35 -42.96 -15.18
CA ALA A 35 38.96 -43.15 -16.48
C ALA A 35 40.43 -43.58 -16.35
N THR A 36 40.79 -44.73 -16.92
CA THR A 36 42.12 -45.30 -16.80
C THR A 36 42.74 -45.51 -18.19
N LYS A 37 44.06 -45.40 -18.25
CA LYS A 37 44.81 -45.59 -19.50
C LYS A 37 45.06 -47.04 -19.86
N GLY A 38 44.71 -47.99 -18.99
CA GLY A 38 44.91 -49.39 -19.24
C GLY A 38 44.38 -50.29 -18.14
N ILE A 39 44.01 -51.50 -18.52
CA ILE A 39 43.53 -52.55 -17.62
C ILE A 39 44.59 -53.67 -17.59
N ARG A 40 44.97 -54.07 -16.37
CA ARG A 40 45.84 -55.21 -16.16
C ARG A 40 45.05 -56.36 -15.52
N LEU A 41 45.00 -57.50 -16.13
CA LEU A 41 44.36 -58.71 -15.60
C LEU A 41 45.42 -59.58 -14.95
N ASN A 42 45.25 -59.86 -13.65
CA ASN A 42 46.10 -60.79 -12.91
C ASN A 42 45.29 -62.04 -12.55
N PHE A 43 45.79 -63.17 -12.91
CA PHE A 43 45.16 -64.49 -12.63
C PHE A 43 45.93 -65.18 -11.53
N THR A 44 45.22 -65.60 -10.46
CA THR A 44 45.79 -66.35 -9.33
C THR A 44 45.04 -67.69 -9.21
N TYR A 45 45.75 -68.73 -8.99
CA TYR A 45 45.22 -70.11 -8.85
C TYR A 45 45.25 -70.54 -7.39
N ALA A 46 44.18 -71.23 -6.98
CA ALA A 46 44.07 -71.72 -5.64
C ALA A 46 44.73 -73.10 -5.45
N ASP A 47 44.92 -73.85 -6.55
CA ASP A 47 45.23 -75.31 -6.50
C ASP A 47 46.60 -75.75 -7.01
N GLY A 48 47.58 -74.83 -7.16
CA GLY A 48 48.93 -75.17 -7.57
C GLY A 48 49.07 -75.73 -9.03
N ASN A 49 48.06 -75.60 -9.83
CA ASN A 49 48.08 -75.99 -11.26
C ASN A 49 48.44 -74.72 -12.09
N ASP A 50 49.50 -74.77 -12.84
CA ASP A 50 50.17 -73.64 -13.49
C ASP A 50 49.49 -73.08 -14.73
N TYR A 51 48.29 -73.50 -15.11
CA TYR A 51 47.69 -73.11 -16.38
C TYR A 51 46.28 -72.58 -16.31
N ALA A 52 46.14 -71.27 -16.57
CA ALA A 52 44.83 -70.70 -16.93
C ALA A 52 44.63 -70.76 -18.45
N LYS A 53 43.55 -71.33 -18.88
CA LYS A 53 43.08 -71.15 -20.25
C LYS A 53 42.08 -70.03 -20.28
N ILE A 54 42.52 -68.89 -20.73
CA ILE A 54 41.62 -67.73 -20.98
C ILE A 54 41.15 -67.87 -22.43
N ALA A 55 39.86 -68.10 -22.63
CA ALA A 55 39.28 -68.23 -23.96
C ALA A 55 39.16 -66.89 -24.65
N GLU A 56 38.72 -65.90 -23.92
CA GLU A 56 38.52 -64.56 -24.47
C GLU A 56 38.42 -63.53 -23.32
N VAL A 57 38.93 -62.31 -23.56
CA VAL A 57 38.69 -61.13 -22.73
C VAL A 57 37.97 -60.11 -23.58
N ARG A 58 36.75 -59.74 -23.18
CA ARG A 58 36.00 -58.73 -23.86
C ARG A 58 35.90 -57.55 -22.92
N ILE A 59 36.19 -56.33 -23.43
CA ILE A 59 35.91 -55.09 -22.77
C ILE A 59 34.74 -54.46 -23.53
N ALA A 60 33.57 -54.44 -22.90
CA ALA A 60 32.40 -53.73 -23.43
C ALA A 60 32.33 -52.36 -22.79
N GLU A 61 32.08 -51.33 -23.58
CA GLU A 61 31.58 -50.06 -23.04
C GLU A 61 30.17 -50.33 -22.48
N GLY A 62 30.00 -50.15 -21.19
CA GLY A 62 28.66 -50.08 -20.61
C GLY A 62 27.93 -48.88 -21.24
N GLU A 63 26.62 -48.99 -21.41
CA GLU A 63 25.84 -47.81 -21.76
C GLU A 63 26.13 -46.73 -20.69
N ALA A 64 26.71 -45.60 -21.14
CA ALA A 64 26.91 -44.49 -20.25
C ALA A 64 25.54 -44.13 -19.64
N THR A 65 25.42 -44.18 -18.33
CA THR A 65 24.24 -43.65 -17.67
C THR A 65 24.14 -42.21 -18.15
N PRO A 66 23.05 -41.78 -18.82
CA PRO A 66 22.93 -40.41 -19.31
C PRO A 66 23.12 -39.49 -18.11
N GLU A 67 24.06 -38.56 -18.23
CA GLU A 67 24.27 -37.50 -17.23
C GLU A 67 22.93 -36.80 -17.08
N PRO A 68 22.45 -36.55 -15.84
CA PRO A 68 21.17 -35.88 -15.64
C PRO A 68 21.19 -34.53 -16.37
N GLN A 69 20.31 -34.40 -17.36
CA GLN A 69 20.21 -33.18 -18.11
C GLN A 69 19.68 -32.07 -17.19
N PRO A 70 20.28 -30.84 -17.18
CA PRO A 70 19.78 -29.74 -16.41
C PRO A 70 18.31 -29.45 -16.72
N SER A 71 17.52 -29.15 -15.69
CA SER A 71 16.10 -28.84 -15.84
C SER A 71 15.92 -27.50 -16.55
N SER A 72 14.98 -27.40 -17.50
CA SER A 72 14.56 -26.17 -18.17
C SER A 72 13.29 -25.56 -17.54
N ASN A 73 12.83 -26.09 -16.40
CA ASN A 73 11.59 -25.64 -15.77
C ASN A 73 11.79 -24.34 -15.01
N ALA A 74 11.44 -23.21 -15.65
CA ALA A 74 11.42 -21.88 -15.09
C ALA A 74 10.01 -21.44 -14.65
N ASN A 75 9.11 -22.34 -14.32
CA ASN A 75 7.78 -22.03 -13.85
C ASN A 75 7.75 -21.72 -12.36
N LEU A 76 6.79 -20.86 -11.95
CA LEU A 76 6.42 -20.69 -10.54
C LEU A 76 5.46 -21.81 -10.10
N ALA A 77 5.62 -22.27 -8.86
CA ALA A 77 4.63 -23.05 -8.14
C ALA A 77 3.59 -22.16 -7.47
N ASP A 78 4.02 -20.97 -6.99
CA ASP A 78 3.14 -19.99 -6.35
C ASP A 78 3.68 -18.58 -6.53
N LEU A 79 2.76 -17.62 -6.56
CA LEU A 79 3.00 -16.18 -6.58
C LEU A 79 2.04 -15.53 -5.59
N THR A 80 2.58 -14.84 -4.60
CA THR A 80 1.78 -14.26 -3.52
C THR A 80 1.95 -12.73 -3.44
N VAL A 81 0.89 -12.07 -2.96
CA VAL A 81 0.86 -10.65 -2.62
C VAL A 81 0.41 -10.56 -1.16
N ASP A 82 1.25 -9.98 -0.29
CA ASP A 82 1.08 -9.94 1.17
C ASP A 82 0.73 -11.34 1.76
N GLY A 83 1.43 -12.38 1.27
CA GLY A 83 1.27 -13.76 1.71
C GLY A 83 0.02 -14.48 1.20
N LYS A 84 -0.79 -13.85 0.33
CA LYS A 84 -1.96 -14.47 -0.29
C LYS A 84 -1.65 -14.77 -1.77
N THR A 85 -1.91 -16.01 -2.21
CA THR A 85 -1.78 -16.39 -3.63
C THR A 85 -2.61 -15.45 -4.51
N VAL A 86 -2.01 -14.99 -5.60
CA VAL A 86 -2.66 -14.13 -6.59
C VAL A 86 -3.88 -14.84 -7.19
N ASP A 87 -5.01 -14.13 -7.26
CA ASP A 87 -6.25 -14.71 -7.79
C ASP A 87 -6.06 -15.16 -9.26
N GLY A 88 -6.45 -16.42 -9.54
CA GLY A 88 -6.28 -17.00 -10.87
C GLY A 88 -4.83 -17.32 -11.23
N PHE A 89 -3.95 -17.52 -10.23
CA PHE A 89 -2.56 -17.91 -10.49
C PHE A 89 -2.49 -19.17 -11.37
N SER A 90 -1.63 -19.09 -12.39
CA SER A 90 -1.25 -20.20 -13.25
C SER A 90 0.19 -20.02 -13.69
N ALA A 91 0.96 -21.09 -13.71
CA ALA A 91 2.36 -21.08 -14.15
C ALA A 91 2.54 -20.55 -15.58
N ASP A 92 1.51 -20.62 -16.42
CA ASP A 92 1.54 -20.15 -17.81
C ASP A 92 1.17 -18.68 -17.97
N THR A 93 0.52 -18.10 -16.97
CA THR A 93 0.17 -16.67 -16.95
C THR A 93 1.33 -15.88 -16.38
N THR A 94 1.84 -14.92 -17.15
CA THR A 94 3.02 -14.13 -16.76
C THR A 94 2.71 -12.69 -16.35
N LYS A 95 1.44 -12.25 -16.43
CA LYS A 95 1.03 -10.88 -16.12
C LYS A 95 -0.21 -10.90 -15.23
N TYR A 96 -0.10 -10.23 -14.10
CA TYR A 96 -1.17 -10.12 -13.12
C TYR A 96 -1.44 -8.66 -12.78
N ALA A 97 -2.69 -8.35 -12.46
CA ALA A 97 -3.06 -7.07 -11.87
C ALA A 97 -3.08 -7.23 -10.35
N GLY A 98 -2.35 -6.39 -9.65
CA GLY A 98 -2.44 -6.23 -8.21
C GLY A 98 -3.47 -5.17 -7.85
N ALA A 99 -3.98 -5.21 -6.63
CA ALA A 99 -4.90 -4.20 -6.10
C ALA A 99 -4.21 -3.37 -5.01
N LEU A 100 -4.48 -2.07 -4.99
CA LEU A 100 -4.09 -1.16 -3.92
C LEU A 100 -5.33 -0.75 -3.12
N ALA A 101 -5.18 -0.61 -1.80
CA ALA A 101 -6.19 0.07 -1.00
C ALA A 101 -6.27 1.54 -1.42
N GLY A 102 -7.46 2.16 -1.34
CA GLY A 102 -7.65 3.54 -1.79
C GLY A 102 -6.85 4.58 -0.98
N ASP A 103 -6.29 4.21 0.18
CA ASP A 103 -5.40 4.99 1.05
C ASP A 103 -4.05 4.29 1.28
N ALA A 104 -3.64 3.38 0.38
CA ALA A 104 -2.39 2.64 0.49
C ALA A 104 -1.19 3.61 0.59
N ALA A 105 -0.37 3.46 1.62
CA ALA A 105 0.84 4.26 1.84
C ALA A 105 2.10 3.59 1.28
N SER A 106 2.03 2.30 0.94
CA SER A 106 3.11 1.50 0.39
C SER A 106 2.56 0.43 -0.53
N TYR A 107 3.42 -0.09 -1.39
CA TYR A 107 3.08 -1.24 -2.21
C TYR A 107 3.03 -2.52 -1.38
N PRO A 108 2.14 -3.45 -1.72
CA PRO A 108 2.14 -4.79 -1.15
C PRO A 108 3.42 -5.55 -1.47
N THR A 109 3.81 -6.47 -0.60
CA THR A 109 4.98 -7.33 -0.81
C THR A 109 4.64 -8.47 -1.74
N VAL A 110 5.47 -8.69 -2.78
CA VAL A 110 5.36 -9.81 -3.71
C VAL A 110 6.39 -10.87 -3.35
N GLU A 111 5.94 -12.12 -3.21
CA GLU A 111 6.80 -13.28 -2.98
C GLU A 111 6.45 -14.36 -4.01
N ALA A 112 7.42 -15.22 -4.30
CA ALA A 112 7.21 -16.26 -5.29
C ALA A 112 8.02 -17.52 -4.96
N THR A 113 7.49 -18.68 -5.33
CA THR A 113 8.12 -19.98 -5.17
C THR A 113 8.25 -20.67 -6.53
N ALA A 114 9.47 -21.13 -6.87
CA ALA A 114 9.68 -21.88 -8.09
C ALA A 114 9.04 -23.29 -8.03
N ALA A 115 8.59 -23.79 -9.17
CA ALA A 115 8.08 -25.15 -9.31
C ALA A 115 9.20 -26.20 -9.27
N ASP A 116 10.41 -25.82 -9.68
CA ASP A 116 11.60 -26.65 -9.63
C ASP A 116 12.50 -26.18 -8.48
N ALA A 117 12.87 -27.11 -7.59
CA ALA A 117 13.73 -26.82 -6.43
C ALA A 117 15.15 -26.36 -6.82
N LYS A 118 15.60 -26.62 -8.05
CA LYS A 118 16.89 -26.21 -8.57
C LYS A 118 16.85 -24.87 -9.30
N ALA A 119 15.64 -24.34 -9.58
CA ALA A 119 15.50 -23.02 -10.16
C ALA A 119 15.72 -21.92 -9.09
N THR A 120 16.23 -20.78 -9.53
CA THR A 120 16.40 -19.59 -8.69
C THR A 120 15.29 -18.57 -8.97
N VAL A 121 14.85 -17.88 -7.93
CA VAL A 121 13.82 -16.82 -8.03
C VAL A 121 14.44 -15.51 -7.58
N GLN A 122 14.27 -14.48 -8.40
CA GLN A 122 14.63 -13.10 -8.06
C GLN A 122 13.37 -12.25 -8.15
N VAL A 123 13.11 -11.45 -7.09
CA VAL A 123 11.94 -10.55 -7.02
C VAL A 123 12.43 -9.11 -6.91
N GLU A 124 12.02 -8.30 -7.87
CA GLU A 124 12.10 -6.85 -7.80
C GLU A 124 10.72 -6.34 -7.37
N GLN A 125 10.65 -5.70 -6.18
CA GLN A 125 9.40 -5.22 -5.62
C GLN A 125 8.85 -4.01 -6.38
N ALA A 126 7.53 -3.83 -6.32
CA ALA A 126 6.88 -2.64 -6.83
C ALA A 126 7.37 -1.38 -6.09
N SER A 127 7.62 -0.32 -6.82
CA SER A 127 8.04 0.99 -6.31
C SER A 127 7.48 2.10 -7.20
N ALA A 128 7.57 3.36 -6.74
CA ALA A 128 7.20 4.50 -7.56
C ALA A 128 8.11 4.64 -8.79
N GLU A 129 9.37 4.19 -8.70
CA GLU A 129 10.36 4.29 -9.76
C GLU A 129 10.08 3.33 -10.92
N ASN A 130 9.45 2.19 -10.64
CA ASN A 130 9.03 1.21 -11.64
C ASN A 130 7.52 1.23 -11.93
N ASN A 131 6.85 2.36 -11.64
CA ASN A 131 5.41 2.58 -11.86
C ASN A 131 4.51 1.54 -11.19
N GLY A 132 4.91 1.07 -10.01
CA GLY A 132 4.14 0.10 -9.25
C GLY A 132 4.12 -1.30 -9.86
N VAL A 133 5.19 -1.70 -10.56
CA VAL A 133 5.31 -3.03 -11.17
C VAL A 133 6.31 -3.87 -10.39
N ALA A 134 5.86 -4.96 -9.78
CA ALA A 134 6.76 -5.98 -9.26
C ALA A 134 7.12 -6.98 -10.37
N THR A 135 8.41 -7.33 -10.44
CA THR A 135 8.95 -8.27 -11.44
C THR A 135 9.57 -9.47 -10.76
N VAL A 136 9.15 -10.66 -11.15
CA VAL A 136 9.69 -11.94 -10.67
C VAL A 136 10.37 -12.65 -11.83
N THR A 137 11.67 -12.90 -11.70
CA THR A 137 12.45 -13.67 -12.69
C THR A 137 12.80 -15.02 -12.10
N VAL A 138 12.38 -16.10 -12.78
CA VAL A 138 12.73 -17.47 -12.46
C VAL A 138 13.76 -17.94 -13.47
N THR A 139 14.89 -18.46 -12.99
CA THR A 139 15.95 -19.03 -13.83
C THR A 139 16.12 -20.51 -13.50
N ALA A 140 15.89 -21.36 -14.48
CA ALA A 140 16.06 -22.81 -14.39
C ALA A 140 17.54 -23.21 -14.38
N GLU A 141 17.83 -24.48 -14.07
CA GLU A 141 19.17 -25.03 -13.98
C GLU A 141 19.96 -24.92 -15.31
N ASP A 142 19.27 -25.01 -16.45
CA ASP A 142 19.88 -24.89 -17.79
C ASP A 142 20.07 -23.43 -18.25
N GLY A 143 19.65 -22.44 -17.41
CA GLY A 143 19.70 -21.02 -17.72
C GLY A 143 18.44 -20.49 -18.41
N THR A 144 17.45 -21.33 -18.69
CA THR A 144 16.14 -20.89 -19.19
C THR A 144 15.50 -19.93 -18.16
N ALA A 145 15.07 -18.75 -18.61
CA ALA A 145 14.45 -17.76 -17.74
C ALA A 145 13.00 -17.46 -18.14
N LYS A 146 12.13 -17.27 -17.13
CA LYS A 146 10.76 -16.83 -17.29
C LYS A 146 10.46 -15.67 -16.34
N THR A 147 9.81 -14.64 -16.87
CA THR A 147 9.51 -13.43 -16.09
C THR A 147 8.00 -13.29 -15.88
N TYR A 148 7.61 -13.02 -14.64
CA TYR A 148 6.25 -12.71 -14.23
C TYR A 148 6.18 -11.29 -13.70
N THR A 149 5.06 -10.62 -13.90
CA THR A 149 4.85 -9.26 -13.42
C THR A 149 3.52 -9.14 -12.68
N VAL A 150 3.55 -8.36 -11.58
CA VAL A 150 2.33 -7.92 -10.87
C VAL A 150 2.30 -6.39 -10.93
N THR A 151 1.26 -5.84 -11.56
CA THR A 151 1.11 -4.39 -11.75
C THR A 151 0.08 -3.83 -10.78
N PHE A 152 0.51 -2.94 -9.89
CA PHE A 152 -0.36 -2.25 -8.93
C PHE A 152 -0.77 -0.85 -9.40
N GLY A 153 0.04 -0.20 -10.25
CA GLY A 153 -0.15 1.20 -10.63
C GLY A 153 0.42 2.17 -9.60
N GLU A 154 -0.02 3.42 -9.64
CA GLU A 154 0.45 4.48 -8.76
C GLU A 154 -0.20 4.40 -7.38
N LEU A 155 0.57 4.76 -6.33
CA LEU A 155 0.05 4.87 -4.97
C LEU A 155 -0.90 6.07 -4.83
N PRO A 156 -2.07 5.89 -4.17
CA PRO A 156 -2.96 6.99 -3.85
C PRO A 156 -2.27 8.02 -2.95
N GLN A 157 -2.50 9.30 -3.23
CA GLN A 157 -1.99 10.39 -2.41
C GLN A 157 -3.15 11.10 -1.72
N LEU A 158 -2.95 11.49 -0.44
CA LEU A 158 -3.88 12.41 0.22
C LEU A 158 -3.80 13.77 -0.48
N ALA A 159 -4.85 14.12 -1.23
CA ALA A 159 -4.86 15.29 -2.11
C ALA A 159 -5.61 16.47 -1.50
N GLU A 160 -6.73 16.20 -0.83
CA GLU A 160 -7.66 17.24 -0.37
C GLU A 160 -8.33 16.88 0.96
N LEU A 161 -8.84 17.89 1.65
CA LEU A 161 -9.77 17.72 2.77
C LEU A 161 -11.12 18.30 2.37
N ALA A 162 -12.17 17.51 2.48
CA ALA A 162 -13.55 18.00 2.38
C ALA A 162 -14.07 18.30 3.78
N VAL A 163 -14.59 19.50 3.96
CA VAL A 163 -15.10 20.01 5.25
C VAL A 163 -16.61 20.22 5.15
N GLU A 164 -17.35 19.59 6.05
CA GLU A 164 -18.78 19.80 6.24
C GLU A 164 -18.99 20.41 7.64
N VAL A 165 -19.39 21.68 7.69
CA VAL A 165 -19.62 22.40 8.94
C VAL A 165 -21.05 22.13 9.42
N THR A 166 -21.20 21.55 10.60
CA THR A 166 -22.52 21.26 11.20
C THR A 166 -22.99 22.35 12.18
N LYS A 167 -22.04 23.15 12.70
CA LYS A 167 -22.30 24.33 13.50
C LYS A 167 -21.39 25.47 13.03
N ASP A 168 -21.98 26.52 12.44
CA ASP A 168 -21.30 27.66 11.85
C ASP A 168 -21.43 28.94 12.68
N SER A 169 -22.18 28.91 13.80
CA SER A 169 -22.43 30.05 14.66
C SER A 169 -22.10 29.75 16.13
N TYR A 170 -21.35 30.64 16.74
CA TYR A 170 -20.89 30.62 18.13
C TYR A 170 -21.24 31.95 18.81
N GLN A 171 -21.29 31.94 20.13
CA GLN A 171 -21.39 33.18 20.91
C GLN A 171 -20.02 33.61 21.43
N VAL A 172 -19.89 34.89 21.77
CA VAL A 172 -18.70 35.38 22.47
C VAL A 172 -18.48 34.59 23.75
N GLY A 173 -17.26 34.01 23.87
CA GLY A 173 -16.87 33.14 25.00
C GLY A 173 -17.06 31.63 24.74
N ASP A 174 -17.72 31.22 23.66
CA ASP A 174 -17.86 29.81 23.30
C ASP A 174 -16.50 29.18 23.00
N LYS A 175 -16.43 27.87 23.17
CA LYS A 175 -15.27 27.06 22.75
C LYS A 175 -15.60 26.35 21.45
N PHE A 176 -14.59 26.23 20.57
CA PHE A 176 -14.68 25.39 19.38
C PHE A 176 -14.70 23.92 19.76
N ASN A 177 -15.57 23.16 19.12
CA ASN A 177 -15.62 21.71 19.26
C ASN A 177 -15.38 21.05 17.89
N ALA A 178 -14.36 20.21 17.81
CA ALA A 178 -14.03 19.48 16.57
C ALA A 178 -15.19 18.60 16.08
N ALA A 179 -16.08 18.13 16.97
CA ALA A 179 -17.27 17.35 16.60
C ALA A 179 -18.33 18.16 15.84
N ASP A 180 -18.23 19.52 15.86
CA ASP A 180 -19.12 20.39 15.09
C ASP A 180 -18.73 20.46 13.60
N VAL A 181 -17.66 19.74 13.20
CA VAL A 181 -17.14 19.73 11.83
C VAL A 181 -16.83 18.28 11.42
N LYS A 182 -17.36 17.86 10.29
CA LYS A 182 -16.96 16.60 9.68
C LYS A 182 -15.88 16.87 8.64
N VAL A 183 -14.74 16.19 8.77
CA VAL A 183 -13.61 16.31 7.87
C VAL A 183 -13.40 14.97 7.18
N SER A 184 -13.35 14.96 5.85
CA SER A 184 -13.04 13.78 5.08
C SER A 184 -11.73 13.96 4.32
N ALA A 185 -10.84 12.98 4.44
CA ALA A 185 -9.63 12.86 3.64
C ALA A 185 -10.00 12.33 2.26
N ILE A 186 -9.52 12.97 1.22
CA ILE A 186 -9.73 12.58 -0.18
C ILE A 186 -8.39 12.12 -0.75
N TYR A 187 -8.32 10.85 -1.11
CA TYR A 187 -7.16 10.24 -1.74
C TYR A 187 -7.37 10.16 -3.25
N LYS A 188 -6.32 10.43 -4.01
CA LYS A 188 -6.36 10.44 -5.48
C LYS A 188 -5.14 9.76 -6.08
N VAL A 189 -5.33 9.20 -7.27
CA VAL A 189 -4.27 8.86 -8.22
C VAL A 189 -4.45 9.78 -9.43
N GLY A 190 -3.48 10.66 -9.66
CA GLY A 190 -3.67 11.79 -10.57
C GLY A 190 -4.89 12.63 -10.16
N ASP A 191 -5.84 12.82 -11.08
CA ASP A 191 -7.08 13.56 -10.81
C ASP A 191 -8.25 12.68 -10.35
N THR A 192 -8.05 11.35 -10.26
CA THR A 192 -9.12 10.41 -9.92
C THR A 192 -9.19 10.15 -8.43
N GLU A 193 -10.34 10.42 -7.80
CA GLU A 193 -10.62 10.07 -6.41
C GLU A 193 -10.67 8.53 -6.28
N THR A 194 -9.81 8.00 -5.40
CA THR A 194 -9.74 6.56 -5.09
C THR A 194 -10.46 6.22 -3.80
N LEU A 195 -10.45 7.14 -2.84
CA LEU A 195 -11.11 6.97 -1.54
C LEU A 195 -11.47 8.32 -0.93
N ARG A 196 -12.65 8.39 -0.31
CA ARG A 196 -13.07 9.44 0.62
C ARG A 196 -13.29 8.82 1.99
N LYS A 197 -12.49 9.21 2.97
CA LYS A 197 -12.48 8.64 4.31
C LYS A 197 -12.81 9.71 5.35
N LEU A 198 -13.88 9.52 6.12
CA LEU A 198 -14.20 10.38 7.25
C LEU A 198 -13.09 10.24 8.31
N ILE A 199 -12.56 11.36 8.77
CA ILE A 199 -11.55 11.41 9.82
C ILE A 199 -12.27 11.47 11.17
N ASP A 200 -11.81 10.67 12.14
CA ASP A 200 -12.29 10.74 13.51
C ASP A 200 -11.88 12.12 14.10
N PRO A 201 -12.82 12.89 14.70
CA PRO A 201 -12.49 14.20 15.28
C PRO A 201 -11.48 14.13 16.44
N THR A 202 -11.20 12.91 16.96
CA THR A 202 -10.19 12.66 18.00
C THR A 202 -8.85 12.19 17.43
N ASP A 203 -8.71 12.08 16.10
CA ASP A 203 -7.45 11.69 15.44
C ASP A 203 -6.36 12.73 15.77
N GLY A 204 -5.22 12.26 16.28
CA GLY A 204 -4.10 13.12 16.71
C GLY A 204 -3.44 13.92 15.58
N ASP A 205 -3.60 13.50 14.32
CA ASP A 205 -3.10 14.21 13.14
C ASP A 205 -4.05 15.33 12.69
N LEU A 206 -5.33 15.29 13.14
CA LEU A 206 -6.33 16.31 12.80
C LEU A 206 -6.19 17.52 13.73
N LYS A 207 -5.95 18.69 13.17
CA LYS A 207 -5.76 19.94 13.93
C LYS A 207 -6.63 21.05 13.38
N PHE A 208 -7.17 21.87 14.29
CA PHE A 208 -7.92 23.06 13.98
C PHE A 208 -7.22 24.28 14.59
N THR A 209 -7.10 25.35 13.81
CA THR A 209 -6.50 26.62 14.25
C THR A 209 -7.31 27.79 13.73
N GLY A 210 -7.16 28.98 14.35
CA GLY A 210 -7.80 30.20 13.90
C GLY A 210 -9.13 30.54 14.58
N PHE A 211 -9.66 29.67 15.48
CA PHE A 211 -10.86 30.00 16.24
C PHE A 211 -10.52 30.94 17.40
N ASP A 212 -11.23 32.09 17.44
CA ASP A 212 -11.21 33.03 18.54
C ASP A 212 -12.63 33.60 18.75
N SER A 213 -13.16 33.38 19.94
CA SER A 213 -14.49 33.87 20.32
C SER A 213 -14.49 35.07 21.26
N ALA A 214 -13.34 35.75 21.46
CA ALA A 214 -13.24 36.88 22.35
C ALA A 214 -14.10 38.09 21.89
N THR A 215 -14.31 38.23 20.58
CA THR A 215 -15.11 39.31 19.98
C THR A 215 -16.02 38.76 18.87
N ALA A 216 -17.15 39.44 18.68
CA ALA A 216 -18.06 39.13 17.56
C ALA A 216 -17.38 39.37 16.20
N GLY A 217 -17.75 38.57 15.20
CA GLY A 217 -17.24 38.66 13.82
C GLY A 217 -17.01 37.28 13.19
N THR A 218 -16.66 37.30 11.92
CA THR A 218 -16.32 36.06 11.17
C THR A 218 -14.90 35.60 11.53
N ARG A 219 -14.71 34.32 11.66
CA ARG A 219 -13.42 33.65 11.90
C ARG A 219 -13.16 32.62 10.83
N THR A 220 -11.99 32.68 10.25
CA THR A 220 -11.50 31.64 9.34
C THR A 220 -10.77 30.61 10.14
N ILE A 221 -11.25 29.35 10.07
CA ILE A 221 -10.64 28.20 10.72
C ILE A 221 -9.87 27.41 9.68
N THR A 222 -8.64 27.09 10.01
CA THR A 222 -7.82 26.16 9.22
C THR A 222 -7.84 24.79 9.86
N VAL A 223 -8.24 23.78 9.09
CA VAL A 223 -8.10 22.37 9.43
C VAL A 223 -6.89 21.81 8.71
N SER A 224 -6.07 21.05 9.42
CA SER A 224 -4.86 20.40 8.92
C SER A 224 -4.89 18.90 9.23
N TYR A 225 -4.55 18.07 8.26
CA TYR A 225 -4.41 16.62 8.42
C TYR A 225 -3.27 16.10 7.54
N ARG A 226 -2.24 15.51 8.15
CA ARG A 226 -1.07 14.94 7.46
C ARG A 226 -0.46 15.85 6.38
N GLY A 227 -0.39 17.16 6.67
CA GLY A 227 0.22 18.15 5.78
C GLY A 227 -0.73 18.75 4.74
N VAL A 228 -1.95 18.26 4.61
CA VAL A 228 -2.99 18.86 3.76
C VAL A 228 -3.88 19.76 4.60
N ASN A 229 -4.22 20.94 4.07
CA ASN A 229 -5.01 21.96 4.75
C ASN A 229 -6.28 22.29 3.97
N ALA A 230 -7.34 22.65 4.72
CA ALA A 230 -8.53 23.28 4.20
C ALA A 230 -8.97 24.39 5.15
N THR A 231 -9.80 25.31 4.67
CA THR A 231 -10.32 26.41 5.48
C THR A 231 -11.83 26.49 5.39
N PHE A 232 -12.46 26.95 6.46
CA PHE A 232 -13.89 27.26 6.49
C PHE A 232 -14.14 28.45 7.43
N GLU A 233 -15.30 29.06 7.32
CA GLU A 233 -15.66 30.21 8.14
C GLU A 233 -16.76 29.87 9.13
N VAL A 234 -16.67 30.51 10.31
CA VAL A 234 -17.70 30.49 11.34
C VAL A 234 -17.97 31.93 11.80
N THR A 235 -19.16 32.18 12.31
CA THR A 235 -19.55 33.49 12.80
C THR A 235 -19.63 33.46 14.33
N VAL A 236 -18.98 34.41 14.99
CA VAL A 236 -19.12 34.67 16.43
C VAL A 236 -20.09 35.85 16.62
N THR A 237 -21.19 35.60 17.32
CA THR A 237 -22.22 36.63 17.62
C THR A 237 -22.05 37.17 19.02
N ALA A 238 -22.37 38.46 19.22
CA ALA A 238 -22.41 39.02 20.55
C ALA A 238 -23.52 38.36 21.39
N THR A 239 -23.27 38.14 22.66
CA THR A 239 -24.32 37.69 23.58
C THR A 239 -25.34 38.81 23.71
N GLU A 240 -26.61 38.59 23.34
CA GLU A 240 -27.67 39.55 23.60
C GLU A 240 -27.81 39.75 25.11
N VAL A 241 -27.44 40.92 25.59
CA VAL A 241 -27.81 41.35 26.95
C VAL A 241 -29.28 41.75 26.88
N THR A 242 -30.17 40.86 27.26
CA THR A 242 -31.56 41.24 27.47
C THR A 242 -31.57 42.30 28.57
N PRO A 243 -32.01 43.55 28.32
CA PRO A 243 -32.16 44.52 29.40
C PRO A 243 -33.12 43.95 30.42
N GLY A 244 -32.66 43.79 31.65
CA GLY A 244 -33.54 43.39 32.78
C GLY A 244 -34.74 44.32 32.87
N PRO A 245 -35.92 43.83 33.32
CA PRO A 245 -37.11 44.68 33.46
C PRO A 245 -36.77 45.83 34.43
N GLY A 246 -36.69 47.02 33.85
CA GLY A 246 -36.67 48.33 34.42
C GLY A 246 -36.33 48.51 35.89
N GLU A 247 -35.15 49.08 36.17
CA GLU A 247 -35.02 49.94 37.34
C GLU A 247 -35.94 51.15 37.13
N GLN A 248 -37.11 51.15 37.80
CA GLN A 248 -37.92 52.28 38.01
C GLN A 248 -37.10 53.25 38.87
N LYS A 249 -36.67 54.37 38.30
CA LYS A 249 -36.11 55.49 39.02
C LYS A 249 -37.18 56.06 40.02
N PRO A 250 -36.90 56.15 41.31
CA PRO A 250 -37.85 56.69 42.26
C PRO A 250 -38.02 58.18 42.03
N GLY A 251 -39.24 58.56 41.86
CA GLY A 251 -39.96 59.74 42.21
C GLY A 251 -39.30 61.13 42.23
N ASP A 252 -39.84 61.97 41.41
CA ASP A 252 -39.88 63.39 41.76
C ASP A 252 -41.34 63.80 41.95
N THR A 253 -41.73 63.90 43.24
CA THR A 253 -42.95 64.52 43.69
C THR A 253 -42.70 66.04 43.77
N ASN A 254 -43.46 66.81 42.99
CA ASN A 254 -44.09 68.04 43.38
C ASN A 254 -44.46 68.92 42.17
N ASN A 255 -45.69 69.07 41.91
CA ASN A 255 -46.41 70.31 42.04
C ASN A 255 -47.89 70.19 41.64
N PRO A 256 -48.81 70.67 42.44
CA PRO A 256 -50.22 70.68 42.08
C PRO A 256 -50.64 72.04 41.55
N GLY A 257 -51.55 72.04 40.60
CA GLY A 257 -52.35 73.22 40.35
C GLY A 257 -52.40 73.76 38.94
N ASN A 258 -53.38 73.60 38.20
CA ASN A 258 -54.48 74.54 38.06
C ASN A 258 -55.35 74.18 36.80
N THR A 259 -56.59 74.25 37.09
CA THR A 259 -57.81 74.35 36.27
C THR A 259 -57.68 75.10 34.93
N ALA A 260 -58.39 74.62 33.91
CA ALA A 260 -59.50 75.23 33.23
C ALA A 260 -59.66 74.68 31.75
N LYS A 261 -60.84 74.30 31.48
CA LYS A 261 -61.65 74.01 30.29
C LYS A 261 -61.77 75.23 29.35
N PRO A 262 -62.47 75.13 28.21
CA PRO A 262 -62.44 74.26 26.98
C PRO A 262 -62.41 75.12 25.68
N GLY A 263 -62.35 74.49 24.54
CA GLY A 263 -62.65 75.19 23.26
C GLY A 263 -62.22 74.42 22.00
N ASN A 264 -63.08 73.76 21.52
CA ASN A 264 -63.70 73.54 20.22
C ASN A 264 -62.90 73.86 18.91
N THR A 265 -63.19 73.02 17.95
CA THR A 265 -63.33 73.16 16.51
C THR A 265 -62.18 72.69 15.62
N ALA A 266 -62.45 71.53 14.99
CA ALA A 266 -62.52 71.19 13.56
C ALA A 266 -61.41 71.75 12.65
N THR A 267 -60.77 70.94 11.87
CA THR A 267 -61.09 70.54 10.50
C THR A 267 -59.87 70.01 9.80
N ASN A 268 -60.18 68.89 9.03
CA ASN A 268 -59.62 68.49 7.74
C ASN A 268 -58.19 67.97 7.63
N LYS A 269 -58.14 66.69 7.47
CA LYS A 269 -57.65 65.84 6.35
C LYS A 269 -56.82 66.50 5.25
N PRO A 270 -55.88 65.75 4.47
CA PRO A 270 -55.64 64.33 4.40
C PRO A 270 -54.18 63.91 4.23
N ALA A 271 -53.99 62.59 4.38
CA ALA A 271 -53.17 61.61 3.63
C ALA A 271 -51.65 61.79 3.56
N ALA A 272 -50.94 60.78 4.01
CA ALA A 272 -50.16 59.88 3.21
C ALA A 272 -49.44 58.82 4.09
N ASN A 273 -49.70 57.60 3.77
CA ASN A 273 -48.91 56.38 3.86
C ASN A 273 -47.62 56.40 4.69
N GLY A 274 -47.60 55.59 5.71
CA GLY A 274 -46.41 55.08 6.37
C GLY A 274 -46.73 53.76 7.01
N ALA A 275 -46.40 52.68 6.32
CA ALA A 275 -46.64 51.32 6.74
C ALA A 275 -45.93 51.00 8.04
N ALA A 276 -46.65 50.39 8.94
CA ALA A 276 -46.10 49.72 10.13
C ALA A 276 -45.21 48.54 9.72
N PRO A 277 -44.07 48.34 10.37
CA PRO A 277 -43.30 47.15 10.12
C PRO A 277 -44.00 45.94 10.77
N LEU A 278 -44.34 44.98 9.93
CA LEU A 278 -44.82 43.65 10.34
C LEU A 278 -43.71 42.94 11.11
N SER A 279 -44.00 42.51 12.31
CA SER A 279 -43.16 41.56 13.04
C SER A 279 -43.10 40.24 12.28
N ASN A 280 -41.96 39.96 11.70
CA ASN A 280 -41.70 38.73 10.98
C ASN A 280 -41.26 37.67 11.98
N THR A 281 -42.20 36.89 12.48
CA THR A 281 -41.92 35.58 13.09
C THR A 281 -41.69 34.57 11.96
N GLY A 282 -40.53 34.66 11.32
CA GLY A 282 -40.08 33.69 10.33
C GLY A 282 -39.10 32.74 10.97
N ALA A 283 -39.50 31.51 11.14
CA ALA A 283 -38.60 30.41 11.43
C ALA A 283 -37.48 30.38 10.37
N ALA A 284 -36.25 30.64 10.80
CA ALA A 284 -35.09 30.51 9.97
C ALA A 284 -34.90 29.04 9.64
N VAL A 285 -35.26 28.66 8.42
CA VAL A 285 -34.82 27.41 7.83
C VAL A 285 -33.31 27.57 7.60
N ALA A 286 -32.50 26.89 8.41
CA ALA A 286 -31.05 26.86 8.22
C ALA A 286 -30.76 26.20 6.87
N ALA A 287 -30.41 27.01 5.89
CA ALA A 287 -29.84 26.51 4.66
C ALA A 287 -28.42 26.00 5.00
N ILE A 288 -28.25 24.68 4.93
CA ILE A 288 -26.93 24.07 5.02
C ILE A 288 -26.17 24.48 3.77
N ALA A 289 -25.35 25.51 3.87
CA ALA A 289 -24.43 25.90 2.81
C ALA A 289 -23.22 24.95 2.87
N VAL A 290 -23.17 23.99 1.96
CA VAL A 290 -21.95 23.23 1.70
C VAL A 290 -20.99 24.16 0.97
N VAL A 291 -20.11 24.83 1.70
CA VAL A 291 -19.01 25.60 1.11
C VAL A 291 -17.83 24.65 0.92
N VAL A 292 -17.70 24.12 -0.28
CA VAL A 292 -16.48 23.42 -0.71
C VAL A 292 -15.50 24.50 -1.18
N VAL A 293 -14.61 24.94 -0.31
CA VAL A 293 -13.47 25.79 -0.72
C VAL A 293 -12.26 24.86 -0.91
N VAL A 294 -12.00 24.54 -2.17
CA VAL A 294 -10.79 23.80 -2.56
C VAL A 294 -9.66 24.80 -2.72
N LEU A 295 -8.78 24.89 -1.74
CA LEU A 295 -7.48 25.54 -1.90
C LEU A 295 -6.42 24.43 -2.05
N ALA A 296 -6.12 24.07 -3.30
CA ALA A 296 -4.96 23.23 -3.61
C ALA A 296 -3.70 24.04 -3.29
N ALA A 297 -3.06 23.74 -2.18
CA ALA A 297 -1.68 24.19 -1.94
C ALA A 297 -0.77 23.35 -2.85
N ALA A 298 -0.43 23.87 -4.03
CA ALA A 298 0.60 23.31 -4.88
C ALA A 298 1.94 23.41 -4.15
N ALA A 299 2.30 22.35 -3.42
CA ALA A 299 3.67 22.12 -3.04
C ALA A 299 4.42 21.70 -4.32
N GLY A 300 5.06 22.68 -4.97
CA GLY A 300 5.85 22.47 -6.16
C GLY A 300 7.00 21.49 -5.88
N ALA A 301 6.81 20.24 -6.24
CA ALA A 301 7.92 19.32 -6.47
C ALA A 301 8.54 19.71 -7.82
N LEU A 302 9.63 20.46 -7.76
CA LEU A 302 10.47 20.80 -8.92
C LEU A 302 11.12 19.51 -9.40
N LEU A 303 10.50 18.84 -10.36
CA LEU A 303 11.07 17.70 -11.07
C LEU A 303 12.13 18.23 -12.04
N VAL A 304 13.39 18.18 -11.64
CA VAL A 304 14.53 18.46 -12.53
C VAL A 304 14.67 17.29 -13.50
N ILE A 305 14.02 17.40 -14.65
CA ILE A 305 14.26 16.51 -15.79
C ILE A 305 15.65 16.84 -16.34
N ARG A 306 16.65 16.06 -15.96
CA ARG A 306 17.99 16.11 -16.55
C ARG A 306 17.98 15.35 -17.86
N LYS A 307 17.73 16.08 -18.93
CA LYS A 307 17.85 15.58 -20.31
C LYS A 307 19.33 15.25 -20.58
N ARG A 308 19.69 13.97 -20.59
CA ARG A 308 20.98 13.55 -21.15
C ARG A 308 20.86 13.54 -22.68
N ARG A 309 21.60 14.43 -23.32
CA ARG A 309 21.95 14.37 -24.74
C ARG A 309 23.22 13.56 -24.88
N ALA A 310 23.23 12.77 -25.90
CA ALA A 310 24.24 12.09 -26.68
C ALA A 310 24.25 10.58 -26.52
#